data_48e466b058435f00a5130f1378ddeedb
#
_entry.id   48e466b058435f00a5130f1378ddeedb
#
_cell.length_a   1.000
_cell.length_b   1.000
_cell.length_c   1.000
_cell.angle_alpha   90.00
_cell.angle_beta   90.00
_cell.angle_gamma   90.00
#
_symmetry.space_group_name_H-M   'P 1'
#
loop_
_entity.id
_entity.type
_entity.pdbx_description
1 polymer ?
#
loop_
_entity_poly.entity_id
_entity_poly.type
_entity_poly.pdbx_seq_one_letter_code
_entity_poly.pdbx_strand_id
1 'polypeptide(L)'
;MLGEVLQALINLSLMLVTPGGIVLLAILTIAQGLTQSSGNLMLRAIVSDVADKQRLETGTDRAGLLFSVFGLSMKAGNAVAIGFVLPLVAWLGFKASGPNDANSLFALKCVFALVPFAAHTLSALIMLRFPLDEARHAQIRDALEALGAEPEPQVIMPKEVAP
;
A
#
# COMPACT_ATOMS: atom_id res chain seq x y z
N MET A 1 4.88 9.93 1.00
CA MET A 1 4.53 10.81 2.13
C MET A 1 3.31 11.67 1.87
N LEU A 2 3.31 12.56 0.85
CA LEU A 2 2.18 13.46 0.58
C LEU A 2 0.85 12.70 0.42
N GLY A 3 0.86 11.55 -0.26
CA GLY A 3 -0.33 10.70 -0.44
C GLY A 3 -0.91 10.18 0.87
N GLU A 4 -0.08 9.75 1.81
CA GLU A 4 -0.53 9.25 3.13
C GLU A 4 -1.15 10.37 3.98
N VAL A 5 -0.53 11.56 3.97
CA VAL A 5 -1.06 12.73 4.67
C VAL A 5 -2.40 13.17 4.06
N LEU A 6 -2.48 13.21 2.72
CA LEU A 6 -3.71 13.54 2.02
C LEU A 6 -4.82 12.53 2.33
N GLN A 7 -4.49 11.24 2.33
CA GLN A 7 -5.43 10.17 2.66
C GLN A 7 -5.92 10.28 4.10
N ALA A 8 -5.03 10.58 5.05
CA ALA A 8 -5.41 10.84 6.44
C ALA A 8 -6.39 12.00 6.55
N LEU A 9 -6.11 13.13 5.88
CA LEU A 9 -7.00 14.31 5.89
C LEU A 9 -8.35 14.02 5.25
N ILE A 10 -8.39 13.29 4.13
CA ILE A 10 -9.65 12.89 3.48
C ILE A 10 -10.48 12.02 4.43
N ASN A 11 -9.86 11.03 5.09
CA ASN A 11 -10.56 10.17 6.05
C ASN A 11 -11.09 10.99 7.25
N LEU A 12 -10.32 11.91 7.78
CA LEU A 12 -10.79 12.79 8.85
C LEU A 12 -11.95 13.68 8.39
N SER A 13 -11.91 14.16 7.13
CA SER A 13 -12.97 15.00 6.56
C SER A 13 -14.31 14.27 6.43
N LEU A 14 -14.34 12.93 6.44
CA LEU A 14 -15.59 12.16 6.49
C LEU A 14 -16.40 12.44 7.77
N MET A 15 -15.76 12.93 8.84
CA MET A 15 -16.47 13.38 10.04
C MET A 15 -17.36 14.61 9.81
N LEU A 16 -17.12 15.37 8.75
CA LEU A 16 -17.95 16.54 8.38
C LEU A 16 -19.22 16.16 7.63
N VAL A 17 -19.34 14.93 7.13
CA VAL A 17 -20.51 14.46 6.41
C VAL A 17 -21.71 14.39 7.36
N THR A 18 -22.76 15.13 7.08
CA THR A 18 -24.02 15.10 7.84
C THR A 18 -25.03 14.16 7.18
N PRO A 19 -26.06 13.70 7.90
CA PRO A 19 -27.18 12.96 7.30
C PRO A 19 -27.75 13.71 6.09
N GLY A 20 -27.86 13.02 4.95
CA GLY A 20 -28.27 13.62 3.67
C GLY A 20 -27.16 14.31 2.86
N GLY A 21 -25.94 14.42 3.37
CA GLY A 21 -24.79 15.04 2.69
C GLY A 21 -24.16 14.14 1.60
N ILE A 22 -24.98 13.60 0.69
CA ILE A 22 -24.57 12.61 -0.33
C ILE A 22 -23.50 13.19 -1.26
N VAL A 23 -23.61 14.47 -1.63
CA VAL A 23 -22.67 15.14 -2.55
C VAL A 23 -21.27 15.21 -1.92
N LEU A 24 -21.19 15.66 -0.67
CA LEU A 24 -19.92 15.72 0.04
C LEU A 24 -19.32 14.33 0.21
N LEU A 25 -20.13 13.34 0.59
CA LEU A 25 -19.70 11.95 0.69
C LEU A 25 -19.13 11.44 -0.64
N ALA A 26 -19.82 11.68 -1.76
CA ALA A 26 -19.38 11.27 -3.09
C ALA A 26 -18.04 11.90 -3.47
N ILE A 27 -17.87 13.20 -3.25
CA ILE A 27 -16.61 13.91 -3.52
C ILE A 27 -15.46 13.32 -2.70
N LEU A 28 -15.66 13.13 -1.40
CA LEU A 28 -14.64 12.57 -0.53
C LEU A 28 -14.29 11.11 -0.89
N THR A 29 -15.28 10.31 -1.27
CA THR A 29 -15.06 8.92 -1.71
C THR A 29 -14.29 8.84 -3.03
N ILE A 30 -14.58 9.71 -3.98
CA ILE A 30 -13.83 9.81 -5.25
C ILE A 30 -12.39 10.24 -4.97
N ALA A 31 -12.19 11.27 -4.15
CA ALA A 31 -10.87 11.74 -3.76
C ALA A 31 -10.06 10.64 -3.05
N GLN A 32 -10.70 9.88 -2.16
CA GLN A 32 -10.12 8.74 -1.47
C GLN A 32 -9.68 7.65 -2.46
N GLY A 33 -10.53 7.29 -3.43
CA GLY A 33 -10.21 6.28 -4.44
C GLY A 33 -9.02 6.66 -5.31
N LEU A 34 -8.95 7.92 -5.76
CA LEU A 34 -7.84 8.42 -6.56
C LEU A 34 -6.52 8.39 -5.78
N THR A 35 -6.53 8.82 -4.53
CA THR A 35 -5.35 8.85 -3.66
C THR A 35 -4.89 7.43 -3.33
N GLN A 36 -5.81 6.51 -3.04
CA GLN A 36 -5.52 5.11 -2.75
C GLN A 36 -4.83 4.40 -3.93
N SER A 37 -5.30 4.63 -5.14
CA SER A 37 -4.70 4.04 -6.35
C SER A 37 -3.24 4.46 -6.53
N SER A 38 -2.94 5.74 -6.32
CA SER A 38 -1.57 6.26 -6.38
C SER A 38 -0.67 5.64 -5.30
N GLY A 39 -1.17 5.45 -4.08
CA GLY A 39 -0.43 4.81 -2.98
C GLY A 39 -0.04 3.38 -3.29
N ASN A 40 -0.93 2.58 -3.86
CA ASN A 40 -0.66 1.19 -4.24
C ASN A 40 0.42 1.08 -5.34
N LEU A 41 0.43 2.00 -6.30
CA LEU A 41 1.48 2.05 -7.33
C LEU A 41 2.84 2.40 -6.72
N MET A 42 2.89 3.38 -5.83
CA MET A 42 4.13 3.77 -5.13
C MET A 42 4.70 2.64 -4.28
N LEU A 43 3.86 1.90 -3.55
CA LEU A 43 4.32 0.75 -2.76
C LEU A 43 4.93 -0.34 -3.64
N ARG A 44 4.35 -0.62 -4.80
CA ARG A 44 4.92 -1.58 -5.76
C ARG A 44 6.26 -1.10 -6.32
N ALA A 45 6.39 0.19 -6.61
CA ALA A 45 7.66 0.78 -7.03
C ALA A 45 8.74 0.61 -5.95
N ILE A 46 8.42 0.91 -4.68
CA ILE A 46 9.35 0.72 -3.56
C ILE A 46 9.80 -0.74 -3.43
N VAL A 47 8.89 -1.69 -3.61
CA VAL A 47 9.25 -3.13 -3.58
C VAL A 47 10.19 -3.48 -4.73
N SER A 48 9.98 -2.90 -5.92
CA SER A 48 10.88 -3.06 -7.06
C SER A 48 12.26 -2.50 -6.74
N ASP A 49 12.34 -1.28 -6.19
CA ASP A 49 13.60 -0.63 -5.83
C ASP A 49 14.40 -1.42 -4.79
N VAL A 50 13.69 -2.02 -3.82
CA VAL A 50 14.31 -2.91 -2.82
C VAL A 50 14.82 -4.19 -3.47
N ALA A 51 14.09 -4.74 -4.46
CA ALA A 51 14.52 -5.93 -5.18
C ALA A 51 15.78 -5.65 -6.01
N ASP A 52 15.83 -4.52 -6.70
CA ASP A 52 16.98 -4.08 -7.49
C ASP A 52 18.22 -3.86 -6.60
N LYS A 53 18.04 -3.19 -5.46
CA LYS A 53 19.10 -3.03 -4.48
C LYS A 53 19.63 -4.36 -3.97
N GLN A 54 18.74 -5.30 -3.63
CA GLN A 54 19.14 -6.62 -3.17
C GLN A 54 19.88 -7.41 -4.24
N ARG A 55 19.44 -7.33 -5.50
CA ARG A 55 20.12 -7.95 -6.64
C ARG A 55 21.53 -7.39 -6.82
N LEU A 56 21.69 -6.09 -6.68
CA LEU A 56 23.01 -5.43 -6.75
C LEU A 56 23.95 -5.89 -5.63
N GLU A 57 23.45 -6.01 -4.40
CA GLU A 57 24.24 -6.40 -3.22
C GLU A 57 24.58 -7.90 -3.17
N THR A 58 23.69 -8.77 -3.64
CA THR A 58 23.81 -10.23 -3.49
C THR A 58 24.12 -10.97 -4.78
N GLY A 59 24.00 -10.32 -5.94
CA GLY A 59 24.08 -10.95 -7.26
C GLY A 59 22.92 -11.89 -7.58
N THR A 60 21.91 -12.02 -6.70
CA THR A 60 20.81 -12.96 -6.85
C THR A 60 19.49 -12.23 -7.04
N ASP A 61 18.76 -12.56 -8.09
CA ASP A 61 17.41 -12.01 -8.33
C ASP A 61 16.39 -12.72 -7.42
N ARG A 62 15.84 -11.98 -6.47
CA ARG A 62 14.78 -12.42 -5.54
C ARG A 62 13.52 -11.57 -5.64
N ALA A 63 13.32 -10.85 -6.73
CA ALA A 63 12.17 -9.99 -6.94
C ALA A 63 10.85 -10.75 -6.73
N GLY A 64 10.72 -11.96 -7.27
CA GLY A 64 9.54 -12.80 -7.10
C GLY A 64 9.22 -13.10 -5.63
N LEU A 65 10.23 -13.37 -4.80
CA LEU A 65 10.05 -13.59 -3.37
C LEU A 65 9.55 -12.31 -2.67
N LEU A 66 10.16 -11.17 -2.94
CA LEU A 66 9.77 -9.88 -2.34
C LEU A 66 8.34 -9.50 -2.71
N PHE A 67 7.96 -9.64 -3.98
CA PHE A 67 6.58 -9.39 -4.41
C PHE A 67 5.58 -10.39 -3.82
N SER A 68 5.98 -11.65 -3.60
CA SER A 68 5.14 -12.65 -2.92
C SER A 68 4.90 -12.29 -1.46
N VAL A 69 5.94 -11.88 -0.73
CA VAL A 69 5.83 -11.40 0.67
C VAL A 69 4.98 -10.14 0.74
N PHE A 70 5.18 -9.19 -0.17
CA PHE A 70 4.35 -7.99 -0.27
C PHE A 70 2.88 -8.36 -0.50
N GLY A 71 2.58 -9.23 -1.47
CA GLY A 71 1.22 -9.69 -1.76
C GLY A 71 0.57 -10.43 -0.59
N LEU A 72 1.34 -11.25 0.13
CA LEU A 72 0.87 -11.94 1.34
C LEU A 72 0.56 -10.93 2.46
N SER A 73 1.44 -9.94 2.66
CA SER A 73 1.24 -8.89 3.66
C SER A 73 -0.02 -8.07 3.38
N MET A 74 -0.29 -7.73 2.11
CA MET A 74 -1.51 -7.04 1.71
C MET A 74 -2.77 -7.87 1.99
N LYS A 75 -2.76 -9.16 1.67
CA LYS A 75 -3.87 -10.07 1.95
C LYS A 75 -4.09 -10.27 3.44
N ALA A 76 -3.01 -10.46 4.21
CA ALA A 76 -3.08 -10.58 5.66
C ALA A 76 -3.62 -9.29 6.30
N GLY A 77 -3.17 -8.13 5.86
CA GLY A 77 -3.67 -6.83 6.31
C GLY A 77 -5.16 -6.67 6.07
N ASN A 78 -5.66 -7.03 4.88
CA ASN A 78 -7.09 -7.00 4.56
C ASN A 78 -7.90 -7.95 5.44
N ALA A 79 -7.40 -9.18 5.67
CA ALA A 79 -8.09 -10.15 6.52
C ALA A 79 -8.18 -9.66 7.98
N VAL A 80 -7.09 -9.11 8.52
CA VAL A 80 -7.06 -8.52 9.87
C VAL A 80 -7.98 -7.32 9.96
N ALA A 81 -7.99 -6.43 8.97
CA ALA A 81 -8.86 -5.26 8.95
C ALA A 81 -10.34 -5.66 9.00
N ILE A 82 -10.77 -6.59 8.15
CA ILE A 82 -12.16 -7.07 8.13
C ILE A 82 -12.48 -7.82 9.43
N GLY A 83 -11.58 -8.70 9.88
CA GLY A 83 -11.74 -9.50 11.09
C GLY A 83 -11.79 -8.67 12.38
N PHE A 84 -11.24 -7.47 12.39
CA PHE A 84 -11.27 -6.55 13.52
C PHE A 84 -12.42 -5.54 13.42
N VAL A 85 -12.59 -4.90 12.26
CA VAL A 85 -13.53 -3.79 12.11
C VAL A 85 -14.97 -4.25 12.20
N LEU A 86 -15.35 -5.39 11.59
CA LEU A 86 -16.73 -5.85 11.63
C LEU A 86 -17.20 -6.22 13.04
N PRO A 87 -16.44 -7.01 13.85
CA PRO A 87 -16.81 -7.26 15.24
C PRO A 87 -16.84 -5.98 16.08
N LEU A 88 -15.89 -5.06 15.88
CA LEU A 88 -15.85 -3.78 16.59
C LEU A 88 -17.14 -2.97 16.35
N VAL A 89 -17.55 -2.83 15.10
CA VAL A 89 -18.75 -2.08 14.72
C VAL A 89 -20.01 -2.76 15.27
N ALA A 90 -20.08 -4.09 15.23
CA ALA A 90 -21.17 -4.84 15.82
C ALA A 90 -21.23 -4.68 17.35
N TRP A 91 -20.08 -4.70 18.03
CA TRP A 91 -19.97 -4.48 19.47
C TRP A 91 -20.42 -3.06 19.86
N LEU A 92 -20.17 -2.07 19.01
CA LEU A 92 -20.64 -0.68 19.17
C LEU A 92 -22.15 -0.51 18.87
N GLY A 93 -22.87 -1.61 18.64
CA GLY A 93 -24.32 -1.62 18.51
C GLY A 93 -24.86 -1.45 17.10
N PHE A 94 -23.98 -1.35 16.07
CA PHE A 94 -24.43 -1.25 14.70
C PHE A 94 -24.97 -2.59 14.20
N LYS A 95 -26.14 -2.55 13.55
CA LYS A 95 -26.81 -3.70 12.93
C LYS A 95 -26.82 -3.55 11.41
N ALA A 96 -26.28 -4.53 10.70
CA ALA A 96 -26.24 -4.52 9.23
C ALA A 96 -27.64 -4.56 8.59
N SER A 97 -28.62 -5.15 9.29
CA SER A 97 -30.01 -5.21 8.86
C SER A 97 -30.91 -4.72 9.99
N GLY A 98 -31.71 -3.70 9.74
CA GLY A 98 -32.66 -3.13 10.70
C GLY A 98 -32.39 -1.67 11.06
N PRO A 99 -33.24 -1.07 11.88
CA PRO A 99 -33.05 0.30 12.30
C PRO A 99 -31.85 0.40 13.26
N ASN A 100 -31.01 1.40 13.04
CA ASN A 100 -29.90 1.79 13.92
C ASN A 100 -30.24 3.09 14.63
N ASP A 101 -29.87 3.21 15.88
CA ASP A 101 -29.98 4.45 16.63
C ASP A 101 -28.87 5.46 16.24
N ALA A 102 -29.02 6.72 16.63
CA ALA A 102 -28.08 7.76 16.29
C ALA A 102 -26.67 7.50 16.85
N ASN A 103 -26.57 6.82 17.99
CA ASN A 103 -25.28 6.54 18.64
C ASN A 103 -24.50 5.46 17.87
N SER A 104 -25.17 4.38 17.45
CA SER A 104 -24.53 3.33 16.66
C SER A 104 -24.14 3.79 15.26
N LEU A 105 -24.92 4.69 14.64
CA LEU A 105 -24.54 5.34 13.38
C LEU A 105 -23.33 6.28 13.56
N PHE A 106 -23.29 7.04 14.65
CA PHE A 106 -22.14 7.88 14.98
C PHE A 106 -20.88 7.04 15.26
N ALA A 107 -21.02 5.94 16.00
CA ALA A 107 -19.92 5.01 16.25
C ALA A 107 -19.38 4.39 14.95
N LEU A 108 -20.25 3.94 14.04
CA LEU A 108 -19.87 3.47 12.71
C LEU A 108 -19.06 4.55 11.97
N LYS A 109 -19.55 5.79 11.97
CA LYS A 109 -18.88 6.92 11.33
C LYS A 109 -17.49 7.17 11.94
N CYS A 110 -17.37 7.12 13.26
CA CYS A 110 -16.08 7.25 13.95
C CYS A 110 -15.10 6.13 13.54
N VAL A 111 -15.52 4.89 13.54
CA VAL A 111 -14.68 3.76 13.12
C VAL A 111 -14.24 3.94 11.67
N PHE A 112 -15.17 4.29 10.78
CA PHE A 112 -14.89 4.46 9.34
C PHE A 112 -13.96 5.63 9.03
N ALA A 113 -13.97 6.69 9.81
CA ALA A 113 -13.13 7.86 9.62
C ALA A 113 -11.79 7.78 10.39
N LEU A 114 -11.86 7.41 11.69
CA LEU A 114 -10.70 7.53 12.59
C LEU A 114 -9.74 6.34 12.48
N VAL A 115 -10.21 5.13 12.20
CA VAL A 115 -9.32 3.97 12.06
C VAL A 115 -8.40 4.14 10.84
N PRO A 116 -8.91 4.45 9.63
CA PRO A 116 -8.03 4.73 8.49
C PRO A 116 -7.17 5.99 8.71
N PHE A 117 -7.71 7.04 9.32
CA PHE A 117 -6.92 8.23 9.67
C PHE A 117 -5.69 7.87 10.51
N ALA A 118 -5.88 7.09 11.58
CA ALA A 118 -4.79 6.64 12.44
C ALA A 118 -3.78 5.76 11.68
N ALA A 119 -4.26 4.84 10.83
CA ALA A 119 -3.42 3.96 10.03
C ALA A 119 -2.55 4.75 9.03
N HIS A 120 -3.14 5.70 8.28
CA HIS A 120 -2.40 6.53 7.33
C HIS A 120 -1.43 7.49 8.05
N THR A 121 -1.81 8.02 9.20
CA THR A 121 -0.91 8.85 10.03
C THR A 121 0.29 8.04 10.49
N LEU A 122 0.07 6.82 10.98
CA LEU A 122 1.15 5.92 11.41
C LEU A 122 2.05 5.54 10.22
N SER A 123 1.46 5.23 9.06
CA SER A 123 2.18 4.97 7.81
C SER A 123 3.08 6.15 7.41
N ALA A 124 2.52 7.37 7.43
CA ALA A 124 3.28 8.58 7.13
C ALA A 124 4.46 8.79 8.09
N LEU A 125 4.27 8.54 9.39
CA LEU A 125 5.34 8.64 10.40
C LEU A 125 6.46 7.60 10.19
N ILE A 126 6.10 6.37 9.80
CA ILE A 126 7.07 5.32 9.47
C ILE A 126 7.87 5.71 8.23
N MET A 127 7.21 6.24 7.20
CA MET A 127 7.86 6.66 5.96
C MET A 127 8.84 7.83 6.15
N LEU A 128 8.68 8.66 7.20
CA LEU A 128 9.65 9.71 7.53
C LEU A 128 11.05 9.16 7.84
N ARG A 129 11.14 7.92 8.26
CA ARG A 129 12.41 7.27 8.63
C ARG A 129 12.95 6.35 7.53
N PHE A 130 12.28 6.30 6.37
CA PHE A 130 12.69 5.39 5.28
C PHE A 130 13.89 5.98 4.52
N PRO A 131 15.03 5.25 4.41
CA PRO A 131 16.30 5.80 3.95
C PRO A 131 16.48 5.81 2.41
N LEU A 132 15.50 5.41 1.63
CA LEU A 132 15.57 5.44 0.17
C LEU A 132 14.98 6.75 -0.35
N ASP A 133 15.87 7.61 -0.88
CA ASP A 133 15.50 8.80 -1.62
C ASP A 133 15.65 8.58 -3.14
N GLU A 134 15.11 9.49 -3.93
CA GLU A 134 15.09 9.46 -5.40
C GLU A 134 16.51 9.42 -5.99
N ALA A 135 17.46 10.13 -5.37
CA ALA A 135 18.84 10.17 -5.82
C ALA A 135 19.53 8.80 -5.66
N ARG A 136 19.26 8.11 -4.57
CA ARG A 136 19.81 6.77 -4.32
C ARG A 136 19.19 5.70 -5.21
N HIS A 137 17.90 5.86 -5.54
CA HIS A 137 17.24 5.00 -6.52
C HIS A 137 17.87 5.14 -7.92
N ALA A 138 18.11 6.37 -8.39
CA ALA A 138 18.79 6.61 -9.68
C ALA A 138 20.16 5.95 -9.71
N GLN A 139 20.97 6.09 -8.67
CA GLN A 139 22.30 5.45 -8.57
C GLN A 139 22.24 3.92 -8.64
N ILE A 140 21.23 3.29 -8.00
CA ILE A 140 21.05 1.83 -8.05
C ILE A 140 20.70 1.40 -9.48
N ARG A 141 19.80 2.11 -10.16
CA ARG A 141 19.45 1.83 -11.55
C ARG A 141 20.65 1.95 -12.48
N ASP A 142 21.38 3.03 -12.40
CA ASP A 142 22.57 3.25 -13.24
C ASP A 142 23.61 2.15 -13.02
N ALA A 143 23.80 1.70 -11.78
CA ALA A 143 24.69 0.60 -11.45
C ALA A 143 24.20 -0.76 -12.02
N LEU A 144 22.89 -1.02 -11.99
CA LEU A 144 22.30 -2.24 -12.58
C LEU A 144 22.36 -2.22 -14.11
N GLU A 145 22.14 -1.07 -14.74
CA GLU A 145 22.29 -0.90 -16.19
C GLU A 145 23.75 -1.13 -16.62
N ALA A 146 24.72 -0.67 -15.84
CA ALA A 146 26.14 -0.92 -16.09
C ALA A 146 26.49 -2.42 -15.99
N LEU A 147 25.92 -3.12 -15.00
CA LEU A 147 26.09 -4.59 -14.86
C LEU A 147 25.38 -5.39 -15.95
N GLY A 148 24.22 -4.94 -16.42
CA GLY A 148 23.46 -5.56 -17.51
C GLY A 148 24.05 -5.30 -18.90
N ALA A 149 24.91 -4.30 -19.04
CA ALA A 149 25.66 -4.00 -20.27
C ALA A 149 26.93 -4.87 -20.43
N GLU A 150 27.35 -5.61 -19.40
CA GLU A 150 28.36 -6.65 -19.57
C GLU A 150 27.75 -7.79 -20.42
N PRO A 151 28.46 -8.22 -21.49
CA PRO A 151 27.94 -9.29 -22.36
C PRO A 151 27.71 -10.55 -21.51
N GLU A 152 26.51 -11.10 -21.60
CA GLU A 152 26.22 -12.40 -20.98
C GLU A 152 27.35 -13.38 -21.34
N PRO A 153 27.92 -14.12 -20.35
CA PRO A 153 28.88 -15.14 -20.64
C PRO A 153 28.24 -16.09 -21.66
N GLN A 154 28.81 -16.16 -22.85
CA GLN A 154 28.33 -17.05 -23.91
C GLN A 154 28.24 -18.45 -23.30
N VAL A 155 27.03 -18.93 -23.11
CA VAL A 155 26.80 -20.34 -22.77
C VAL A 155 27.34 -21.12 -23.97
N ILE A 156 28.57 -21.61 -23.85
CA ILE A 156 29.16 -22.51 -24.82
C ILE A 156 28.32 -23.78 -24.77
N MET A 157 27.31 -23.84 -25.63
CA MET A 157 26.57 -25.09 -25.84
C MET A 157 27.57 -26.19 -26.23
N PRO A 158 27.59 -27.32 -25.53
CA PRO A 158 28.41 -28.44 -25.93
C PRO A 158 28.06 -28.76 -27.40
N LYS A 159 29.08 -28.78 -28.28
CA LYS A 159 28.91 -29.25 -29.65
C LYS A 159 28.23 -30.61 -29.58
N GLU A 160 27.01 -30.67 -30.07
CA GLU A 160 26.29 -31.92 -30.32
C GLU A 160 27.22 -32.87 -31.06
N VAL A 161 27.60 -33.96 -30.43
CA VAL A 161 28.39 -35.03 -31.07
C VAL A 161 27.42 -35.66 -32.05
N ALA A 162 27.57 -35.32 -33.32
CA ALA A 162 26.85 -35.98 -34.40
C ALA A 162 27.18 -37.48 -34.46
N PRO A 163 26.20 -38.34 -34.75
CA PRO A 163 26.32 -39.78 -34.79
C PRO A 163 27.29 -40.30 -35.85
#